data_7ed81b61e6837ad86d877d562bf50c5c
#
_entry.id   7ed81b61e6837ad86d877d562bf50c5c
#
_cell.length_a   1.000
_cell.length_b   1.000
_cell.length_c   1.000
_cell.angle_alpha   90.00
_cell.angle_beta   90.00
_cell.angle_gamma   90.00
#
_symmetry.space_group_name_H-M   'P 1'
#
loop_
_entity.id
_entity.type
_entity.pdbx_description
1 polymer ?
#
loop_
_entity_poly.entity_id
_entity_poly.type
_entity_poly.pdbx_seq_one_letter_code
_entity_poly.pdbx_strand_id
1 'polypeptide(L)'
;MPNTSDIQPFNATCGGGLVLNKDVYDMAPGEALQLINFEPSTEGGYRRLNGTTKYNSTIVPQVSLANERIQMSAIFNDQIIVARGGTVSYGNTSGSWTSLATSQGTTHTYDFDKFNFNGTSKIIIATGEAASFTVDS
;
A
#
# COMPACT_ATOMS: atom_id res chain seq x y z
N MET A 1 49.14 -26.98 17.28
CA MET A 1 47.96 -26.09 17.53
C MET A 1 47.69 -25.34 16.23
N PRO A 2 46.51 -25.35 15.67
CA PRO A 2 46.21 -24.56 14.47
C PRO A 2 46.35 -23.08 14.83
N ASN A 3 47.06 -22.36 13.97
CA ASN A 3 47.33 -20.94 14.14
C ASN A 3 46.02 -20.16 13.91
N THR A 4 45.48 -19.52 14.94
CA THR A 4 44.21 -18.76 14.88
C THR A 4 44.35 -17.39 14.18
N SER A 5 45.51 -17.11 13.59
CA SER A 5 45.78 -15.83 12.91
C SER A 5 45.35 -15.78 11.43
N ASP A 6 44.74 -16.84 10.91
CA ASP A 6 44.37 -16.93 9.48
C ASP A 6 42.88 -16.78 9.19
N ILE A 7 42.10 -16.33 10.17
CA ILE A 7 40.69 -15.99 9.94
C ILE A 7 40.64 -14.58 9.34
N GLN A 8 40.59 -14.52 8.03
CA GLN A 8 40.29 -13.24 7.32
C GLN A 8 38.80 -12.91 7.48
N PRO A 9 38.47 -11.75 8.04
CA PRO A 9 37.06 -11.33 8.09
C PRO A 9 36.55 -11.13 6.67
N PHE A 10 35.51 -11.87 6.30
CA PHE A 10 34.81 -11.69 5.04
C PHE A 10 33.77 -10.59 5.20
N ASN A 11 34.00 -9.45 4.57
CA ASN A 11 33.01 -8.37 4.48
C ASN A 11 32.21 -8.49 3.17
N ALA A 12 30.97 -8.96 3.27
CA ALA A 12 30.02 -8.88 2.17
C ALA A 12 29.32 -7.51 2.20
N THR A 13 29.67 -6.65 1.27
CA THR A 13 28.93 -5.38 1.08
C THR A 13 27.66 -5.65 0.31
N CYS A 14 26.51 -5.49 0.93
CA CYS A 14 25.19 -5.72 0.30
C CYS A 14 24.73 -4.47 -0.50
N GLY A 15 25.55 -3.96 -1.40
CA GLY A 15 25.30 -2.71 -2.14
C GLY A 15 24.87 -2.89 -3.60
N GLY A 16 24.81 -4.13 -4.09
CA GLY A 16 24.65 -4.41 -5.53
C GLY A 16 23.20 -4.31 -6.06
N GLY A 17 22.21 -4.22 -5.19
CA GLY A 17 20.79 -4.10 -5.60
C GLY A 17 20.14 -5.43 -5.97
N LEU A 18 18.85 -5.35 -6.33
CA LEU A 18 18.07 -6.48 -6.85
C LEU A 18 18.34 -6.65 -8.34
N VAL A 19 18.79 -7.81 -8.74
CA VAL A 19 19.13 -8.14 -10.13
C VAL A 19 18.30 -9.32 -10.59
N LEU A 20 17.42 -9.08 -11.58
CA LEU A 20 16.47 -10.09 -12.07
C LEU A 20 16.87 -10.70 -13.42
N ASN A 21 17.95 -10.21 -14.04
CA ASN A 21 18.34 -10.56 -15.41
C ASN A 21 19.72 -11.22 -15.51
N LYS A 22 20.30 -11.63 -14.40
CA LYS A 22 21.58 -12.36 -14.36
C LYS A 22 21.40 -13.79 -13.89
N ASP A 23 22.26 -14.66 -14.37
CA ASP A 23 22.43 -15.99 -13.77
C ASP A 23 23.08 -15.87 -12.37
N VAL A 24 22.76 -16.83 -11.51
CA VAL A 24 23.32 -16.89 -10.14
C VAL A 24 24.85 -16.90 -10.13
N TYR A 25 25.46 -17.50 -11.16
CA TYR A 25 26.93 -17.60 -11.28
C TYR A 25 27.59 -16.30 -11.75
N ASP A 26 26.82 -15.39 -12.34
CA ASP A 26 27.30 -14.10 -12.84
C ASP A 26 27.04 -12.95 -11.87
N MET A 27 26.56 -13.24 -10.69
CA MET A 27 26.25 -12.22 -9.68
C MET A 27 27.52 -11.65 -9.04
N ALA A 28 27.57 -10.33 -8.97
CA ALA A 28 28.61 -9.65 -8.20
C ALA A 28 28.33 -9.73 -6.68
N PRO A 29 29.37 -9.67 -5.85
CA PRO A 29 29.19 -9.61 -4.40
C PRO A 29 28.24 -8.48 -3.98
N GLY A 30 27.21 -8.81 -3.21
CA GLY A 30 26.23 -7.84 -2.73
C GLY A 30 25.00 -7.65 -3.62
N GLU A 31 24.94 -8.29 -4.78
CA GLU A 31 23.70 -8.38 -5.58
C GLU A 31 22.75 -9.44 -4.99
N ALA A 32 21.46 -9.27 -5.14
CA ALA A 32 20.43 -10.20 -4.68
C ALA A 32 19.44 -10.53 -5.80
N LEU A 33 19.08 -11.81 -5.93
CA LEU A 33 18.04 -12.28 -6.84
C LEU A 33 16.63 -12.06 -6.28
N GLN A 34 16.53 -12.03 -4.95
CA GLN A 34 15.25 -11.87 -4.27
C GLN A 34 15.48 -11.10 -2.96
N LEU A 35 14.62 -10.14 -2.74
CA LEU A 35 14.55 -9.37 -1.50
C LEU A 35 13.16 -9.53 -0.89
N ILE A 36 13.09 -10.19 0.27
CA ILE A 36 11.83 -10.34 1.00
C ILE A 36 11.94 -9.54 2.29
N ASN A 37 11.03 -8.57 2.48
CA ASN A 37 11.01 -7.65 3.61
C ASN A 37 12.28 -6.78 3.75
N PHE A 38 12.98 -6.52 2.65
CA PHE A 38 14.09 -5.60 2.58
C PHE A 38 13.89 -4.58 1.46
N GLU A 39 14.45 -3.42 1.64
CA GLU A 39 14.52 -2.36 0.64
C GLU A 39 15.95 -1.84 0.50
N PRO A 40 16.33 -1.28 -0.67
CA PRO A 40 17.61 -0.61 -0.80
C PRO A 40 17.71 0.56 0.19
N SER A 41 18.85 0.69 0.85
CA SER A 41 19.14 1.81 1.74
C SER A 41 19.77 2.96 0.97
N THR A 42 19.40 4.20 1.30
CA THR A 42 20.05 5.40 0.75
C THR A 42 21.50 5.56 1.19
N GLU A 43 21.89 4.88 2.27
CA GLU A 43 23.26 4.84 2.80
C GLU A 43 24.10 3.70 2.22
N GLY A 44 23.54 2.95 1.28
CA GLY A 44 24.10 1.75 0.70
C GLY A 44 23.65 0.48 1.43
N GLY A 45 23.64 -0.65 0.70
CA GLY A 45 23.16 -1.92 1.22
C GLY A 45 21.65 -2.06 1.27
N TYR A 46 21.18 -2.95 2.13
CA TYR A 46 19.76 -3.24 2.30
C TYR A 46 19.35 -3.00 3.75
N ARG A 47 18.20 -2.43 3.95
CA ARG A 47 17.58 -2.35 5.27
C ARG A 47 16.30 -3.17 5.32
N ARG A 48 15.99 -3.70 6.46
CA ARG A 48 14.72 -4.38 6.68
C ARG A 48 13.58 -3.35 6.63
N LEU A 49 12.51 -3.70 5.93
CA LEU A 49 11.27 -2.92 6.00
C LEU A 49 10.78 -2.90 7.45
N ASN A 50 10.47 -1.74 7.93
CA ASN A 50 9.83 -1.60 9.23
C ASN A 50 8.46 -2.29 9.21
N GLY A 51 8.07 -2.85 10.34
CA GLY A 51 6.74 -3.41 10.50
C GLY A 51 5.66 -2.34 10.22
N THR A 52 4.54 -2.79 9.66
CA THR A 52 3.39 -1.92 9.44
C THR A 52 2.47 -1.93 10.66
N THR A 53 1.97 -0.77 11.03
CA THR A 53 0.91 -0.64 12.02
C THR A 53 -0.42 -0.48 11.29
N LYS A 54 -1.47 -1.11 11.78
CA LYS A 54 -2.80 -0.93 11.21
C LYS A 54 -3.22 0.54 11.38
N TYR A 55 -3.62 1.17 10.28
CA TYR A 55 -4.16 2.53 10.32
C TYR A 55 -5.45 2.60 11.14
N ASN A 56 -6.30 1.58 11.01
CA ASN A 56 -7.56 1.47 11.72
C ASN A 56 -7.73 0.01 12.19
N SER A 57 -8.10 -0.19 13.45
CA SER A 57 -8.29 -1.52 14.04
C SER A 57 -9.56 -2.21 13.56
N THR A 58 -10.55 -1.42 13.11
CA THR A 58 -11.84 -1.92 12.64
C THR A 58 -11.80 -2.21 11.15
N ILE A 59 -12.41 -3.32 10.75
CA ILE A 59 -12.52 -3.68 9.33
C ILE A 59 -13.46 -2.72 8.63
N VAL A 60 -13.10 -2.32 7.41
CA VAL A 60 -13.95 -1.47 6.55
C VAL A 60 -15.31 -2.14 6.34
N PRO A 61 -16.42 -1.44 6.57
CA PRO A 61 -17.76 -1.96 6.33
C PRO A 61 -17.99 -2.41 4.89
N GLN A 62 -18.85 -3.39 4.70
CA GLN A 62 -19.28 -3.87 3.40
C GLN A 62 -20.74 -4.33 3.46
N VAL A 63 -21.49 -4.16 2.38
CA VAL A 63 -22.87 -4.65 2.28
C VAL A 63 -22.91 -6.07 1.74
N SER A 64 -22.04 -6.40 0.79
CA SER A 64 -22.01 -7.69 0.14
C SER A 64 -20.79 -8.50 0.55
N LEU A 65 -21.04 -9.72 1.06
CA LEU A 65 -19.97 -10.69 1.36
C LEU A 65 -19.47 -11.43 0.10
N ALA A 66 -20.19 -11.29 -1.00
CA ALA A 66 -19.83 -12.00 -2.25
C ALA A 66 -18.59 -11.43 -2.94
N ASN A 67 -18.20 -10.20 -2.61
CA ASN A 67 -17.01 -9.56 -3.18
C ASN A 67 -16.31 -8.71 -2.12
N GLU A 68 -15.31 -9.27 -1.48
CA GLU A 68 -14.58 -8.64 -0.37
C GLU A 68 -13.44 -7.72 -0.82
N ARG A 69 -13.24 -7.56 -2.14
CA ARG A 69 -12.14 -6.75 -2.63
C ARG A 69 -12.32 -5.27 -2.29
N ILE A 70 -11.23 -4.58 -2.12
CA ILE A 70 -11.19 -3.12 -2.09
C ILE A 70 -11.31 -2.63 -3.53
N GLN A 71 -12.34 -1.85 -3.81
CA GLN A 71 -12.64 -1.32 -5.14
C GLN A 71 -11.95 0.02 -5.37
N MET A 72 -11.72 0.78 -4.29
CA MET A 72 -11.03 2.07 -4.30
C MET A 72 -10.47 2.38 -2.93
N SER A 73 -9.36 3.12 -2.88
CA SER A 73 -8.90 3.80 -1.67
C SER A 73 -8.37 5.18 -2.04
N ALA A 74 -8.71 6.19 -1.26
CA ALA A 74 -8.27 7.58 -1.44
C ALA A 74 -8.00 8.24 -0.09
N ILE A 75 -7.17 9.27 -0.07
CA ILE A 75 -7.00 10.15 1.09
C ILE A 75 -7.62 11.49 0.75
N PHE A 76 -8.52 11.95 1.60
CA PHE A 76 -9.18 13.24 1.47
C PHE A 76 -9.42 13.84 2.84
N ASN A 77 -8.98 15.08 3.06
CA ASN A 77 -9.07 15.81 4.34
C ASN A 77 -8.59 14.97 5.55
N ASP A 78 -7.39 14.41 5.44
CA ASP A 78 -6.73 13.59 6.47
C ASP A 78 -7.51 12.31 6.87
N GLN A 79 -8.51 11.95 6.09
CA GLN A 79 -9.26 10.72 6.25
C GLN A 79 -9.00 9.78 5.07
N ILE A 80 -9.09 8.49 5.34
CA ILE A 80 -9.07 7.47 4.29
C ILE A 80 -10.50 7.18 3.87
N ILE A 81 -10.78 7.34 2.57
CA ILE A 81 -12.02 6.89 1.95
C ILE A 81 -11.74 5.54 1.31
N VAL A 82 -12.57 4.55 1.59
CA VAL A 82 -12.44 3.20 1.06
C VAL A 82 -13.78 2.74 0.51
N ALA A 83 -13.75 2.18 -0.69
CA ALA A 83 -14.87 1.45 -1.27
C ALA A 83 -14.60 -0.05 -1.14
N ARG A 84 -15.51 -0.78 -0.50
CA ARG A 84 -15.44 -2.22 -0.30
C ARG A 84 -16.82 -2.86 -0.37
N GLY A 85 -16.97 -3.89 -1.21
CA GLY A 85 -18.22 -4.68 -1.30
C GLY A 85 -19.47 -3.85 -1.53
N GLY A 86 -19.38 -2.79 -2.35
CA GLY A 86 -20.50 -1.89 -2.66
C GLY A 86 -20.81 -0.84 -1.59
N THR A 87 -19.95 -0.70 -0.59
CA THR A 87 -20.04 0.38 0.41
C THR A 87 -18.87 1.31 0.27
N VAL A 88 -19.11 2.60 0.23
CA VAL A 88 -18.08 3.62 0.35
C VAL A 88 -18.13 4.19 1.76
N SER A 89 -17.01 4.15 2.45
CA SER A 89 -16.90 4.62 3.82
C SER A 89 -15.65 5.47 3.99
N TYR A 90 -15.68 6.40 4.92
CA TYR A 90 -14.48 7.08 5.38
C TYR A 90 -14.15 6.71 6.82
N GLY A 91 -12.89 6.74 7.13
CA GLY A 91 -12.40 6.40 8.47
C GLY A 91 -11.13 7.15 8.83
N ASN A 92 -10.86 7.17 10.11
CA ASN A 92 -9.66 7.76 10.69
C ASN A 92 -8.95 6.75 11.60
N THR A 93 -7.89 7.18 12.26
CA THR A 93 -7.10 6.35 13.18
C THR A 93 -7.83 5.95 14.45
N SER A 94 -8.99 6.55 14.77
CA SER A 94 -9.75 6.27 16.00
C SER A 94 -10.54 4.95 15.97
N GLY A 95 -10.54 4.24 14.84
CA GLY A 95 -11.18 2.93 14.71
C GLY A 95 -12.63 2.95 14.24
N SER A 96 -13.19 4.14 13.93
CA SER A 96 -14.54 4.28 13.42
C SER A 96 -14.57 4.42 11.91
N TRP A 97 -15.58 3.82 11.28
CA TRP A 97 -15.92 4.01 9.88
C TRP A 97 -17.32 4.60 9.76
N THR A 98 -17.47 5.60 8.92
CA THR A 98 -18.75 6.18 8.58
C THR A 98 -19.08 5.88 7.12
N SER A 99 -20.24 5.29 6.87
CA SER A 99 -20.69 5.01 5.50
C SER A 99 -21.15 6.29 4.83
N LEU A 100 -20.63 6.55 3.65
CA LEU A 100 -21.04 7.65 2.76
C LEU A 100 -22.10 7.20 1.77
N ALA A 101 -21.93 6.00 1.21
CA ALA A 101 -22.85 5.40 0.27
C ALA A 101 -22.85 3.89 0.42
N THR A 102 -24.01 3.29 0.21
CA THR A 102 -24.23 1.84 0.25
C THR A 102 -24.91 1.38 -1.03
N SER A 103 -24.94 0.07 -1.26
CA SER A 103 -25.61 -0.55 -2.41
C SER A 103 -25.08 -0.07 -3.76
N GLN A 104 -23.80 0.29 -3.79
CA GLN A 104 -23.08 0.59 -5.02
C GLN A 104 -22.66 -0.72 -5.69
N GLY A 105 -22.31 -0.68 -6.97
CA GLY A 105 -21.87 -1.87 -7.70
C GLY A 105 -20.67 -2.56 -7.06
N THR A 106 -20.63 -3.88 -7.09
CA THR A 106 -19.53 -4.67 -6.49
C THR A 106 -18.54 -5.20 -7.51
N THR A 107 -18.86 -5.12 -8.79
CA THR A 107 -18.09 -5.75 -9.88
C THR A 107 -17.00 -4.84 -10.45
N HIS A 108 -17.19 -3.54 -10.38
CA HIS A 108 -16.30 -2.55 -10.98
C HIS A 108 -15.24 -2.04 -9.98
N THR A 109 -14.13 -1.58 -10.51
CA THR A 109 -13.19 -0.73 -9.78
C THR A 109 -13.73 0.68 -9.81
N TYR A 110 -13.70 1.36 -8.68
CA TYR A 110 -14.11 2.75 -8.60
C TYR A 110 -12.92 3.65 -8.90
N ASP A 111 -13.21 4.79 -9.46
CA ASP A 111 -12.24 5.84 -9.69
C ASP A 111 -12.63 7.10 -8.92
N PHE A 112 -11.68 7.99 -8.69
CA PHE A 112 -11.94 9.23 -7.98
C PHE A 112 -11.08 10.36 -8.51
N ASP A 113 -11.61 11.57 -8.38
CA ASP A 113 -10.87 12.80 -8.62
C ASP A 113 -11.19 13.84 -7.55
N LYS A 114 -10.22 14.70 -7.27
CA LYS A 114 -10.34 15.77 -6.29
C LYS A 114 -10.46 17.09 -7.04
N PHE A 115 -11.46 17.85 -6.69
CA PHE A 115 -11.73 19.11 -7.33
C PHE A 115 -12.10 20.20 -6.31
N ASN A 116 -11.74 21.44 -6.61
CA ASN A 116 -12.13 22.58 -5.80
C ASN A 116 -13.30 23.30 -6.49
N PHE A 117 -14.48 23.19 -5.91
CA PHE A 117 -15.68 23.86 -6.37
C PHE A 117 -15.85 25.18 -5.59
N ASN A 118 -15.43 26.28 -6.21
CA ASN A 118 -15.63 27.62 -5.66
C ASN A 118 -15.12 27.78 -4.22
N GLY A 119 -13.91 27.30 -3.95
CA GLY A 119 -13.27 27.37 -2.64
C GLY A 119 -13.57 26.20 -1.72
N THR A 120 -14.47 25.29 -2.08
CA THR A 120 -14.76 24.06 -1.33
C THR A 120 -14.12 22.86 -2.02
N SER A 121 -13.24 22.17 -1.31
CA SER A 121 -12.65 20.93 -1.82
C SER A 121 -13.70 19.81 -1.79
N LYS A 122 -13.80 19.08 -2.89
CA LYS A 122 -14.68 17.91 -3.01
C LYS A 122 -13.92 16.75 -3.63
N ILE A 123 -14.33 15.54 -3.29
CA ILE A 123 -13.93 14.34 -4.01
C ILE A 123 -15.13 13.79 -4.77
N ILE A 124 -14.94 13.55 -6.06
CA ILE A 124 -15.93 12.94 -6.94
C ILE A 124 -15.57 11.47 -7.05
N ILE A 125 -16.53 10.58 -6.84
CA ILE A 125 -16.31 9.14 -6.91
C ILE A 125 -17.21 8.56 -8.00
N ALA A 126 -16.58 7.93 -8.99
CA ALA A 126 -17.26 7.22 -10.08
C ALA A 126 -17.26 5.72 -9.75
N THR A 127 -18.45 5.14 -9.63
CA THR A 127 -18.62 3.74 -9.22
C THR A 127 -18.68 2.76 -10.38
N GLY A 128 -18.70 3.26 -11.62
CA GLY A 128 -18.95 2.44 -12.81
C GLY A 128 -20.42 2.07 -13.01
N GLU A 129 -21.29 2.50 -12.10
CA GLU A 129 -22.74 2.40 -12.22
C GLU A 129 -23.30 3.72 -12.81
N ALA A 130 -24.61 3.76 -13.02
CA ALA A 130 -25.26 4.93 -13.65
C ALA A 130 -25.16 6.24 -12.84
N ALA A 131 -24.83 6.18 -11.57
CA ALA A 131 -24.71 7.34 -10.69
C ALA A 131 -23.30 7.43 -10.07
N SER A 132 -22.70 8.60 -10.18
CA SER A 132 -21.55 9.02 -9.37
C SER A 132 -22.03 9.90 -8.21
N PHE A 133 -21.24 10.01 -7.15
CA PHE A 133 -21.58 10.90 -6.03
C PHE A 133 -20.37 11.73 -5.61
N THR A 134 -20.64 12.83 -4.93
CA THR A 134 -19.63 13.74 -4.38
C THR A 134 -19.62 13.69 -2.87
N VAL A 135 -18.45 13.87 -2.29
CA VAL A 135 -18.27 14.04 -0.84
C VAL A 135 -17.68 15.41 -0.60
N ASP A 136 -18.33 16.15 0.26
CA ASP A 136 -17.90 17.47 0.68
C ASP A 136 -16.89 17.38 1.83
N SER A 137 -16.07 18.41 1.95
CA SER A 137 -15.08 18.56 3.02
C SER A 137 -15.74 18.93 4.36
#